data_53198e1796e15b09081ec35211ccd76d
#
_entry.id   53198e1796e15b09081ec35211ccd76d
#
_cell.length_a   1.000
_cell.length_b   1.000
_cell.length_c   1.000
_cell.angle_alpha   90.00
_cell.angle_beta   90.00
_cell.angle_gamma   90.00
#
_symmetry.space_group_name_H-M   'P 1'
#
loop_
_entity.id
_entity.type
_entity.pdbx_description
1 polymer ?
#
loop_
_entity_poly.entity_id
_entity_poly.type
_entity_poly.pdbx_seq_one_letter_code
_entity_poly.pdbx_strand_id
1 'polypeptide(L)'
;NRGVELGSAPYVHGLFRDVYTGVDIRQKRALPVSELRRLLYEDPKTDCLRRTQSIAALMFQFCGMSFADLAHLEKSALDCNVIRYNRIKTRTPMSVEVLDTAKEMMNQLRNSQSSRPGCPDYLFSILSGDKKRKDERAYREYQSALRRFNNHLKSLARALHLTSPVTSYTIRHSWATTAKFRGVPIEMISESLGHKSIKTTQIYLKGFELKERTEVNRKNLHYVKTCPLGRI
;
A
#
# COMPACT_ATOMS: atom_id res chain seq x y z
N ASN A 1 -2.78 30.59 -13.78
CA ASN A 1 -3.32 30.29 -15.11
C ASN A 1 -3.32 31.58 -15.91
N ARG A 2 -2.22 31.88 -16.56
CA ARG A 2 -2.24 32.85 -17.66
C ARG A 2 -2.70 32.06 -18.87
N GLY A 3 -3.94 32.32 -19.31
CA GLY A 3 -4.52 31.70 -20.49
C GLY A 3 -3.68 31.97 -21.73
N VAL A 4 -2.93 30.98 -22.13
CA VAL A 4 -2.34 30.93 -23.46
C VAL A 4 -3.27 30.04 -24.26
N GLU A 5 -3.92 30.61 -25.30
CA GLU A 5 -4.64 29.80 -26.26
C GLU A 5 -3.69 28.81 -26.91
N LEU A 6 -3.91 27.55 -26.64
CA LEU A 6 -3.04 26.41 -27.04
C LEU A 6 -3.10 26.10 -28.55
N GLY A 7 -3.72 26.96 -29.37
CA GLY A 7 -3.95 26.69 -30.79
C GLY A 7 -2.90 27.25 -31.75
N SER A 8 -2.06 28.19 -31.37
CA SER A 8 -1.23 28.92 -32.34
C SER A 8 0.15 29.38 -31.89
N ALA A 9 0.56 29.06 -30.67
CA ALA A 9 1.89 29.45 -30.19
C ALA A 9 2.89 28.34 -30.37
N PRO A 10 4.05 28.58 -31.02
CA PRO A 10 5.15 27.62 -31.03
C PRO A 10 5.62 27.40 -29.61
N TYR A 11 6.09 26.17 -29.31
CA TYR A 11 6.68 25.80 -28.03
C TYR A 11 7.77 26.81 -27.65
N VAL A 12 7.55 27.58 -26.59
CA VAL A 12 8.53 28.52 -26.06
C VAL A 12 9.37 27.80 -25.01
N HIS A 13 10.64 27.59 -25.31
CA HIS A 13 11.59 27.00 -24.37
C HIS A 13 11.63 27.85 -23.08
N GLY A 14 11.27 27.23 -21.95
CA GLY A 14 11.23 27.91 -20.66
C GLY A 14 9.87 28.42 -20.22
N LEU A 15 8.78 28.16 -20.97
CA LEU A 15 7.41 28.55 -20.59
C LEU A 15 7.01 28.09 -19.17
N PHE A 16 7.59 26.99 -18.69
CA PHE A 16 7.33 26.40 -17.35
C PHE A 16 8.52 26.61 -16.40
N ARG A 17 9.50 27.46 -16.74
CA ARG A 17 10.68 27.66 -15.91
C ARG A 17 10.33 28.20 -14.52
N ASP A 18 9.28 29.00 -14.41
CA ASP A 18 8.81 29.64 -13.17
C ASP A 18 7.61 28.89 -12.56
N VAL A 19 7.21 27.77 -13.14
CA VAL A 19 6.23 26.88 -12.52
C VAL A 19 6.97 26.11 -11.45
N TYR A 20 6.71 26.45 -10.19
CA TYR A 20 7.17 25.68 -9.05
C TYR A 20 6.63 24.24 -9.14
N THR A 21 7.45 23.36 -9.69
CA THR A 21 7.21 21.91 -9.66
C THR A 21 7.75 21.33 -8.37
N GLY A 22 7.74 22.09 -7.29
CA GLY A 22 8.09 21.63 -5.96
C GLY A 22 7.31 20.34 -5.71
N VAL A 23 8.03 19.26 -5.53
CA VAL A 23 7.46 18.03 -5.03
C VAL A 23 6.85 18.42 -3.69
N ASP A 24 5.52 18.61 -3.70
CA ASP A 24 4.77 18.75 -2.46
C ASP A 24 5.11 17.49 -1.65
N ILE A 25 6.02 17.65 -0.69
CA ILE A 25 6.40 16.60 0.27
C ILE A 25 5.19 16.46 1.18
N ARG A 26 4.09 15.97 0.58
CA ARG A 26 2.89 15.59 1.31
C ARG A 26 3.36 14.70 2.44
N GLN A 27 3.10 15.13 3.65
CA GLN A 27 3.51 14.44 4.86
C GLN A 27 3.33 12.94 4.67
N LYS A 28 4.42 12.22 4.77
CA LYS A 28 4.47 10.77 4.55
C LYS A 28 3.53 10.13 5.55
N ARG A 29 2.46 9.52 5.05
CA ARG A 29 1.27 9.12 5.82
C ARG A 29 1.37 7.68 6.34
N ALA A 30 2.54 7.26 6.82
CA ALA A 30 2.65 5.99 7.52
C ALA A 30 2.06 6.15 8.93
N LEU A 31 1.29 5.17 9.36
CA LEU A 31 0.76 5.12 10.72
C LEU A 31 1.87 4.77 11.73
N PRO A 32 1.81 5.31 12.94
CA PRO A 32 2.54 4.76 14.08
C PRO A 32 2.21 3.27 14.25
N VAL A 33 3.19 2.47 14.70
CA VAL A 33 3.02 1.01 14.85
C VAL A 33 1.86 0.66 15.79
N SER A 34 1.63 1.45 16.83
CA SER A 34 0.51 1.27 17.76
C SER A 34 -0.84 1.44 17.07
N GLU A 35 -1.01 2.50 16.27
CA GLU A 35 -2.23 2.73 15.49
C GLU A 35 -2.41 1.69 14.36
N LEU A 36 -1.31 1.29 13.73
CA LEU A 36 -1.33 0.25 12.71
C LEU A 36 -1.79 -1.08 13.30
N ARG A 37 -1.28 -1.48 14.47
CA ARG A 37 -1.73 -2.68 15.18
C ARG A 37 -3.23 -2.63 15.49
N ARG A 38 -3.73 -1.50 15.99
CA ARG A 38 -5.15 -1.30 16.26
C ARG A 38 -5.97 -1.41 14.99
N LEU A 39 -5.57 -0.70 13.94
CA LEU A 39 -6.26 -0.75 12.64
C LEU A 39 -6.41 -2.16 12.09
N LEU A 40 -5.36 -2.98 12.19
CA LEU A 40 -5.32 -4.29 11.54
C LEU A 40 -5.90 -5.44 12.38
N TYR A 41 -5.90 -5.32 13.74
CA TYR A 41 -6.16 -6.46 14.61
C TYR A 41 -7.11 -6.20 15.79
N GLU A 42 -7.47 -4.96 16.12
CA GLU A 42 -8.44 -4.66 17.18
C GLU A 42 -9.87 -4.85 16.66
N ASP A 43 -10.73 -5.56 17.41
CA ASP A 43 -12.10 -5.85 16.95
C ASP A 43 -12.95 -4.59 16.79
N PRO A 44 -13.47 -4.31 15.58
CA PRO A 44 -14.24 -3.10 15.29
C PRO A 44 -15.74 -3.22 15.67
N LYS A 45 -16.15 -4.30 16.32
CA LYS A 45 -17.53 -4.60 16.81
C LYS A 45 -18.61 -4.73 15.73
N THR A 46 -18.39 -4.31 14.49
CA THR A 46 -19.38 -4.38 13.40
C THR A 46 -18.85 -5.17 12.20
N ASP A 47 -19.70 -6.01 11.58
CA ASP A 47 -19.27 -6.88 10.48
C ASP A 47 -18.81 -6.13 9.24
N CYS A 48 -19.44 -4.99 8.94
CA CYS A 48 -19.04 -4.16 7.82
C CYS A 48 -17.61 -3.61 8.00
N LEU A 49 -17.27 -3.17 9.22
CA LEU A 49 -15.93 -2.68 9.54
C LEU A 49 -14.92 -3.82 9.66
N ARG A 50 -15.35 -4.98 10.18
CA ARG A 50 -14.51 -6.19 10.24
C ARG A 50 -14.09 -6.64 8.84
N ARG A 51 -15.01 -6.64 7.86
CA ARG A 51 -14.66 -6.89 6.46
C ARG A 51 -13.64 -5.88 5.92
N THR A 52 -13.82 -4.60 6.21
CA THR A 52 -12.89 -3.54 5.79
C THR A 52 -11.51 -3.74 6.42
N GLN A 53 -11.48 -4.10 7.69
CA GLN A 53 -10.25 -4.41 8.44
C GLN A 53 -9.53 -5.61 7.84
N SER A 54 -10.24 -6.69 7.54
CA SER A 54 -9.65 -7.89 6.91
C SER A 54 -9.03 -7.56 5.55
N ILE A 55 -9.67 -6.74 4.73
CA ILE A 55 -9.11 -6.26 3.46
C ILE A 55 -7.84 -5.44 3.71
N ALA A 56 -7.85 -4.53 4.69
CA ALA A 56 -6.70 -3.73 5.06
C ALA A 56 -5.52 -4.59 5.56
N ALA A 57 -5.82 -5.59 6.39
CA ALA A 57 -4.84 -6.52 6.92
C ALA A 57 -4.23 -7.40 5.81
N LEU A 58 -5.02 -7.87 4.86
CA LEU A 58 -4.51 -8.59 3.69
C LEU A 58 -3.63 -7.71 2.80
N MET A 59 -4.01 -6.44 2.56
CA MET A 59 -3.15 -5.50 1.84
C MET A 59 -1.78 -5.36 2.52
N PHE A 60 -1.77 -5.30 3.84
CA PHE A 60 -0.52 -5.22 4.61
C PHE A 60 0.28 -6.52 4.54
N GLN A 61 -0.34 -7.68 4.78
CA GLN A 61 0.31 -8.99 4.75
C GLN A 61 0.83 -9.37 3.36
N PHE A 62 0.19 -8.88 2.29
CA PHE A 62 0.66 -9.04 0.92
C PHE A 62 1.67 -7.94 0.53
N CYS A 63 2.64 -7.70 1.39
CA CYS A 63 3.75 -6.76 1.18
C CYS A 63 3.29 -5.34 0.80
N GLY A 64 2.24 -4.85 1.44
CA GLY A 64 1.69 -3.54 1.13
C GLY A 64 1.03 -3.48 -0.25
N MET A 65 0.41 -4.55 -0.71
CA MET A 65 -0.31 -4.61 -1.98
C MET A 65 -1.29 -3.44 -2.12
N SER A 66 -1.37 -2.86 -3.30
CA SER A 66 -2.31 -1.75 -3.53
C SER A 66 -3.75 -2.25 -3.56
N PHE A 67 -4.72 -1.40 -3.19
CA PHE A 67 -6.14 -1.77 -3.29
C PHE A 67 -6.54 -2.11 -4.73
N ALA A 68 -5.93 -1.44 -5.73
CA ALA A 68 -6.19 -1.75 -7.14
C ALA A 68 -5.77 -3.19 -7.47
N ASP A 69 -4.55 -3.57 -7.09
CA ASP A 69 -4.05 -4.92 -7.35
C ASP A 69 -4.90 -5.96 -6.61
N LEU A 70 -5.21 -5.75 -5.32
CA LEU A 70 -6.03 -6.66 -4.53
C LEU A 70 -7.44 -6.83 -5.10
N ALA A 71 -8.10 -5.74 -5.50
CA ALA A 71 -9.46 -5.76 -6.03
C ALA A 71 -9.60 -6.51 -7.36
N HIS A 72 -8.51 -6.57 -8.14
CA HIS A 72 -8.47 -7.25 -9.43
C HIS A 72 -7.74 -8.60 -9.39
N LEU A 73 -7.36 -9.10 -8.20
CA LEU A 73 -6.79 -10.44 -8.10
C LEU A 73 -7.79 -11.48 -8.57
N GLU A 74 -7.36 -12.29 -9.52
CA GLU A 74 -8.11 -13.43 -10.02
C GLU A 74 -7.90 -14.66 -9.13
N LYS A 75 -8.86 -15.57 -9.12
CA LYS A 75 -8.71 -16.86 -8.41
C LYS A 75 -7.56 -17.68 -8.95
N SER A 76 -7.32 -17.60 -10.25
CA SER A 76 -6.18 -18.23 -10.94
C SER A 76 -4.81 -17.68 -10.54
N ALA A 77 -4.76 -16.50 -9.93
CA ALA A 77 -3.52 -15.92 -9.42
C ALA A 77 -2.99 -16.66 -8.17
N LEU A 78 -3.88 -17.35 -7.45
CA LEU A 78 -3.52 -18.13 -6.27
C LEU A 78 -3.22 -19.59 -6.68
N ASP A 79 -1.95 -19.94 -6.57
CA ASP A 79 -1.46 -21.30 -6.80
C ASP A 79 -0.77 -21.81 -5.53
N CYS A 80 -1.32 -22.88 -4.93
CA CYS A 80 -0.93 -23.38 -3.62
C CYS A 80 -1.00 -22.28 -2.56
N ASN A 81 0.13 -21.77 -2.13
CA ASN A 81 0.26 -20.72 -1.11
C ASN A 81 0.92 -19.45 -1.67
N VAL A 82 0.96 -19.29 -2.99
CA VAL A 82 1.62 -18.14 -3.62
C VAL A 82 0.64 -17.43 -4.54
N ILE A 83 0.50 -16.12 -4.34
CA ILE A 83 -0.22 -15.24 -5.25
C ILE A 83 0.77 -14.71 -6.28
N ARG A 84 0.52 -15.01 -7.57
CA ARG A 84 1.30 -14.49 -8.71
C ARG A 84 0.44 -13.57 -9.55
N TYR A 85 0.87 -12.34 -9.75
CA TYR A 85 0.10 -11.36 -10.50
C TYR A 85 1.01 -10.32 -11.18
N ASN A 86 0.49 -9.62 -12.17
CA ASN A 86 1.15 -8.46 -12.73
C ASN A 86 0.54 -7.19 -12.12
N ARG A 87 1.38 -6.35 -11.53
CA ARG A 87 0.94 -5.10 -10.94
C ARG A 87 0.25 -4.21 -11.97
N ILE A 88 -0.96 -3.72 -11.68
CA ILE A 88 -1.78 -2.97 -12.64
C ILE A 88 -1.06 -1.71 -13.14
N LYS A 89 -0.47 -0.94 -12.23
CA LYS A 89 0.16 0.36 -12.56
C LYS A 89 1.47 0.21 -13.35
N THR A 90 2.32 -0.75 -12.99
CA THR A 90 3.70 -0.84 -13.50
C THR A 90 3.93 -2.03 -14.42
N ARG A 91 2.99 -2.97 -14.47
CA ARG A 91 3.10 -4.26 -15.17
C ARG A 91 4.26 -5.12 -14.67
N THR A 92 4.78 -4.82 -13.49
CA THR A 92 5.82 -5.62 -12.84
C THR A 92 5.23 -6.95 -12.38
N PRO A 93 5.84 -8.10 -12.71
CA PRO A 93 5.45 -9.40 -12.17
C PRO A 93 5.74 -9.43 -10.67
N MET A 94 4.79 -9.92 -9.90
CA MET A 94 4.83 -10.00 -8.46
C MET A 94 4.51 -11.41 -7.99
N SER A 95 5.20 -11.84 -6.94
CA SER A 95 4.91 -13.08 -6.22
C SER A 95 4.86 -12.81 -4.73
N VAL A 96 3.81 -13.26 -4.06
CA VAL A 96 3.63 -13.06 -2.61
C VAL A 96 3.18 -14.37 -1.99
N GLU A 97 3.89 -14.83 -0.97
CA GLU A 97 3.49 -16.00 -0.19
C GLU A 97 2.30 -15.66 0.72
N VAL A 98 1.33 -16.57 0.76
CA VAL A 98 0.13 -16.44 1.61
C VAL A 98 0.40 -17.15 2.92
N LEU A 99 0.68 -16.36 3.96
CA LEU A 99 0.88 -16.86 5.32
C LEU A 99 -0.42 -17.43 5.91
N ASP A 100 -0.33 -18.30 6.91
CA ASP A 100 -1.51 -18.95 7.49
C ASP A 100 -2.51 -17.94 8.07
N THR A 101 -2.03 -16.88 8.70
CA THR A 101 -2.88 -15.77 9.16
C THR A 101 -3.66 -15.09 8.02
N ALA A 102 -3.06 -14.98 6.84
CA ALA A 102 -3.75 -14.47 5.66
C ALA A 102 -4.78 -15.45 5.12
N LYS A 103 -4.50 -16.76 5.14
CA LYS A 103 -5.48 -17.81 4.77
C LYS A 103 -6.73 -17.77 5.63
N GLU A 104 -6.57 -17.64 6.95
CA GLU A 104 -7.68 -17.51 7.88
C GLU A 104 -8.56 -16.30 7.55
N MET A 105 -7.95 -15.13 7.32
CA MET A 105 -8.67 -13.92 6.92
C MET A 105 -9.37 -14.06 5.56
N MET A 106 -8.73 -14.74 4.59
CA MET A 106 -9.34 -15.01 3.28
C MET A 106 -10.55 -15.91 3.43
N ASN A 107 -10.48 -16.95 4.26
CA ASN A 107 -11.60 -17.85 4.54
C ASN A 107 -12.77 -17.13 5.22
N GLN A 108 -12.49 -16.28 6.20
CA GLN A 108 -13.50 -15.44 6.84
C GLN A 108 -14.21 -14.52 5.84
N LEU A 109 -13.45 -13.88 4.94
CA LEU A 109 -13.99 -13.05 3.87
C LEU A 109 -14.87 -13.84 2.90
N ARG A 110 -14.49 -15.06 2.56
CA ARG A 110 -15.28 -15.96 1.68
C ARG A 110 -16.60 -16.36 2.35
N ASN A 111 -16.58 -16.76 3.60
CA ASN A 111 -17.75 -17.17 4.35
C ASN A 111 -18.76 -16.02 4.53
N SER A 112 -18.28 -14.79 4.71
CA SER A 112 -19.12 -13.59 4.79
C SER A 112 -19.75 -13.17 3.45
N GLN A 113 -19.36 -13.79 2.34
CA GLN A 113 -19.77 -13.42 0.97
C GLN A 113 -20.88 -14.32 0.40
N SER A 114 -21.36 -15.31 1.13
CA SER A 114 -22.33 -16.30 0.65
C SER A 114 -23.65 -15.70 0.10
N SER A 115 -23.89 -14.41 0.28
CA SER A 115 -25.12 -13.72 -0.14
C SER A 115 -24.93 -12.69 -1.27
N ARG A 116 -23.71 -12.48 -1.79
CA ARG A 116 -23.50 -11.52 -2.87
C ARG A 116 -23.05 -12.22 -4.15
N PRO A 117 -23.79 -12.05 -5.27
CA PRO A 117 -23.31 -12.48 -6.56
C PRO A 117 -22.09 -11.62 -6.91
N GLY A 118 -20.88 -12.16 -6.67
CA GLY A 118 -19.62 -11.55 -7.10
C GLY A 118 -19.19 -12.08 -8.44
N CYS A 119 -18.27 -11.40 -9.10
CA CYS A 119 -17.63 -11.96 -10.29
C CYS A 119 -16.93 -13.28 -9.91
N PRO A 120 -17.30 -14.41 -10.53
CA PRO A 120 -16.76 -15.71 -10.17
C PRO A 120 -15.26 -15.83 -10.35
N ASP A 121 -14.66 -14.95 -11.14
CA ASP A 121 -13.23 -14.97 -11.49
C ASP A 121 -12.35 -14.23 -10.50
N TYR A 122 -12.88 -13.29 -9.71
CA TYR A 122 -12.08 -12.56 -8.73
C TYR A 122 -11.91 -13.32 -7.42
N LEU A 123 -10.69 -13.24 -6.85
CA LEU A 123 -10.36 -13.88 -5.58
C LEU A 123 -11.16 -13.27 -4.41
N PHE A 124 -11.32 -11.95 -4.45
CA PHE A 124 -12.13 -11.19 -3.49
C PHE A 124 -13.31 -10.56 -4.23
N SER A 125 -14.53 -10.70 -3.71
CA SER A 125 -15.72 -10.08 -4.30
C SER A 125 -15.81 -8.58 -3.96
N ILE A 126 -14.80 -7.83 -4.38
CA ILE A 126 -14.72 -6.37 -4.28
C ILE A 126 -15.37 -5.74 -5.51
N LEU A 127 -15.08 -6.30 -6.68
CA LEU A 127 -15.66 -5.94 -7.98
C LEU A 127 -16.64 -7.04 -8.41
N SER A 128 -17.69 -6.65 -9.12
CA SER A 128 -18.73 -7.55 -9.62
C SER A 128 -18.74 -7.68 -11.14
N GLY A 129 -18.02 -6.79 -11.84
CA GLY A 129 -17.95 -6.78 -13.29
C GLY A 129 -17.11 -7.90 -13.89
N ASP A 130 -17.28 -8.14 -15.19
CA ASP A 130 -16.46 -9.08 -15.94
C ASP A 130 -15.00 -8.58 -16.00
N LYS A 131 -14.04 -9.46 -15.66
CA LYS A 131 -12.59 -9.18 -15.72
C LYS A 131 -12.09 -8.76 -17.11
N LYS A 132 -12.76 -9.22 -18.17
CA LYS A 132 -12.44 -8.86 -19.56
C LYS A 132 -12.80 -7.43 -19.91
N ARG A 133 -13.67 -6.80 -19.14
CA ARG A 133 -14.10 -5.42 -19.39
C ARG A 133 -13.00 -4.44 -18.99
N LYS A 134 -12.56 -3.66 -19.95
CA LYS A 134 -11.59 -2.56 -19.77
C LYS A 134 -12.22 -1.21 -20.17
N ASP A 135 -13.55 -1.15 -20.13
CA ASP A 135 -14.31 0.02 -20.49
C ASP A 135 -14.44 1.03 -19.33
N GLU A 136 -15.04 2.18 -19.64
CA GLU A 136 -15.30 3.23 -18.64
C GLU A 136 -16.18 2.74 -17.48
N ARG A 137 -17.09 1.81 -17.72
CA ARG A 137 -17.96 1.25 -16.69
C ARG A 137 -17.16 0.45 -15.66
N ALA A 138 -16.21 -0.38 -16.09
CA ALA A 138 -15.30 -1.10 -15.20
C ALA A 138 -14.44 -0.14 -14.38
N TYR A 139 -13.97 0.95 -15.00
CA TYR A 139 -13.23 1.99 -14.30
C TYR A 139 -14.09 2.69 -13.23
N ARG A 140 -15.33 3.07 -13.56
CA ARG A 140 -16.28 3.68 -12.61
C ARG A 140 -16.61 2.75 -11.46
N GLU A 141 -16.76 1.44 -11.71
CA GLU A 141 -16.99 0.43 -10.68
C GLU A 141 -15.80 0.40 -9.70
N TYR A 142 -14.59 0.31 -10.22
CA TYR A 142 -13.38 0.35 -9.38
C TYR A 142 -13.28 1.64 -8.55
N GLN A 143 -13.53 2.80 -9.16
CA GLN A 143 -13.50 4.09 -8.45
C GLN A 143 -14.55 4.14 -7.32
N SER A 144 -15.73 3.60 -7.56
CA SER A 144 -16.78 3.48 -6.54
C SER A 144 -16.37 2.54 -5.41
N ALA A 145 -15.76 1.39 -5.73
CA ALA A 145 -15.25 0.43 -4.75
C ALA A 145 -14.14 1.06 -3.89
N LEU A 146 -13.18 1.75 -4.50
CA LEU A 146 -12.11 2.45 -3.79
C LEU A 146 -12.66 3.55 -2.87
N ARG A 147 -13.63 4.33 -3.34
CA ARG A 147 -14.29 5.38 -2.53
C ARG A 147 -14.99 4.77 -1.32
N ARG A 148 -15.77 3.70 -1.52
CA ARG A 148 -16.44 2.99 -0.42
C ARG A 148 -15.42 2.44 0.59
N PHE A 149 -14.39 1.78 0.11
CA PHE A 149 -13.33 1.25 0.98
C PHE A 149 -12.67 2.35 1.81
N ASN A 150 -12.27 3.46 1.20
CA ASN A 150 -11.68 4.58 1.94
C ASN A 150 -12.65 5.22 2.94
N ASN A 151 -13.95 5.30 2.63
CA ASN A 151 -14.96 5.79 3.58
C ASN A 151 -15.12 4.83 4.77
N HIS A 152 -15.15 3.52 4.52
CA HIS A 152 -15.18 2.51 5.59
C HIS A 152 -13.89 2.52 6.42
N LEU A 153 -12.72 2.73 5.82
CA LEU A 153 -11.46 2.92 6.56
C LEU A 153 -11.52 4.14 7.50
N LYS A 154 -12.12 5.25 7.05
CA LYS A 154 -12.33 6.42 7.92
C LYS A 154 -13.27 6.10 9.08
N SER A 155 -14.35 5.34 8.84
CA SER A 155 -15.28 4.91 9.88
C SER A 155 -14.61 3.94 10.85
N LEU A 156 -13.80 3.00 10.35
CA LEU A 156 -12.99 2.08 11.14
C LEU A 156 -11.99 2.84 12.03
N ALA A 157 -11.27 3.81 11.46
CA ALA A 157 -10.35 4.65 12.21
C ALA A 157 -11.02 5.41 13.36
N ARG A 158 -12.24 5.94 13.13
CA ARG A 158 -13.04 6.59 14.18
C ARG A 158 -13.47 5.61 15.25
N ALA A 159 -13.99 4.43 14.87
CA ALA A 159 -14.44 3.40 15.81
C ALA A 159 -13.29 2.89 16.71
N LEU A 160 -12.09 2.87 16.16
CA LEU A 160 -10.87 2.49 16.87
C LEU A 160 -10.12 3.70 17.46
N HIS A 161 -10.70 4.88 17.50
CA HIS A 161 -10.11 6.11 18.06
C HIS A 161 -8.67 6.39 17.54
N LEU A 162 -8.42 6.20 16.25
CA LEU A 162 -7.15 6.56 15.64
C LEU A 162 -7.08 8.06 15.37
N THR A 163 -5.93 8.66 15.60
CA THR A 163 -5.72 10.10 15.39
C THR A 163 -5.23 10.41 13.96
N SER A 164 -4.57 9.46 13.35
CA SER A 164 -4.00 9.60 12.00
C SER A 164 -5.04 9.37 10.91
N PRO A 165 -5.00 10.12 9.80
CA PRO A 165 -5.89 9.87 8.66
C PRO A 165 -5.54 8.56 7.98
N VAL A 166 -6.55 7.70 7.75
CA VAL A 166 -6.37 6.38 7.15
C VAL A 166 -7.00 6.32 5.77
N THR A 167 -6.24 5.82 4.81
CA THR A 167 -6.67 5.50 3.45
C THR A 167 -6.03 4.18 2.99
N SER A 168 -6.49 3.62 1.89
CA SER A 168 -5.85 2.45 1.27
C SER A 168 -4.36 2.67 0.99
N TYR A 169 -3.97 3.89 0.65
CA TYR A 169 -2.59 4.26 0.40
C TYR A 169 -1.74 4.31 1.68
N THR A 170 -2.34 4.73 2.79
CA THR A 170 -1.70 4.74 4.12
C THR A 170 -1.21 3.35 4.53
N ILE A 171 -1.98 2.29 4.26
CA ILE A 171 -1.63 0.91 4.60
C ILE A 171 -0.33 0.51 3.90
N ARG A 172 -0.23 0.77 2.61
CA ARG A 172 0.97 0.49 1.82
C ARG A 172 2.19 1.29 2.29
N HIS A 173 1.99 2.57 2.62
CA HIS A 173 3.04 3.40 3.21
C HIS A 173 3.52 2.87 4.56
N SER A 174 2.58 2.42 5.40
CA SER A 174 2.91 1.86 6.71
C SER A 174 3.72 0.57 6.58
N TRP A 175 3.38 -0.31 5.63
CA TRP A 175 4.18 -1.51 5.36
C TRP A 175 5.62 -1.14 4.97
N ALA A 176 5.78 -0.27 3.99
CA ALA A 176 7.11 0.14 3.51
C ALA A 176 7.94 0.84 4.59
N THR A 177 7.31 1.69 5.38
CA THR A 177 7.97 2.41 6.47
C THR A 177 8.36 1.45 7.60
N THR A 178 7.47 0.50 7.95
CA THR A 178 7.77 -0.54 8.94
C THR A 178 8.93 -1.41 8.49
N ALA A 179 8.94 -1.86 7.22
CA ALA A 179 10.04 -2.65 6.67
C ALA A 179 11.37 -1.88 6.76
N LYS A 180 11.38 -0.59 6.40
CA LYS A 180 12.57 0.26 6.52
C LYS A 180 13.07 0.35 7.96
N PHE A 181 12.20 0.61 8.93
CA PHE A 181 12.59 0.69 10.34
C PHE A 181 13.02 -0.65 10.93
N ARG A 182 12.63 -1.75 10.30
CA ARG A 182 13.13 -3.10 10.60
C ARG A 182 14.48 -3.41 9.94
N GLY A 183 15.08 -2.46 9.21
CA GLY A 183 16.38 -2.63 8.57
C GLY A 183 16.34 -3.39 7.24
N VAL A 184 15.14 -3.59 6.64
CA VAL A 184 15.05 -4.23 5.34
C VAL A 184 15.70 -3.34 4.27
N PRO A 185 16.59 -3.89 3.41
CA PRO A 185 17.22 -3.14 2.34
C PRO A 185 16.19 -2.45 1.42
N ILE A 186 16.52 -1.25 0.96
CA ILE A 186 15.59 -0.45 0.15
C ILE A 186 15.27 -1.12 -1.19
N GLU A 187 16.19 -1.89 -1.72
CA GLU A 187 16.05 -2.69 -2.94
C GLU A 187 14.96 -3.73 -2.75
N MET A 188 14.99 -4.48 -1.65
CA MET A 188 13.98 -5.47 -1.29
C MET A 188 12.61 -4.83 -1.05
N ILE A 189 12.56 -3.66 -0.39
CA ILE A 189 11.32 -2.89 -0.23
C ILE A 189 10.78 -2.46 -1.61
N SER A 190 11.65 -2.00 -2.50
CA SER A 190 11.30 -1.56 -3.86
C SER A 190 10.72 -2.70 -4.69
N GLU A 191 11.35 -3.86 -4.65
CA GLU A 191 10.91 -5.08 -5.31
C GLU A 191 9.56 -5.56 -4.76
N SER A 192 9.44 -5.69 -3.44
CA SER A 192 8.20 -6.09 -2.75
C SER A 192 7.02 -5.15 -3.06
N LEU A 193 7.30 -3.88 -3.31
CA LEU A 193 6.29 -2.91 -3.72
C LEU A 193 6.06 -2.91 -5.25
N GLY A 194 6.86 -3.60 -6.05
CA GLY A 194 6.81 -3.60 -7.51
C GLY A 194 7.07 -2.21 -8.11
N HIS A 195 8.01 -1.45 -7.54
CA HIS A 195 8.46 -0.20 -8.12
C HIS A 195 9.50 -0.47 -9.22
N LYS A 196 9.40 0.25 -10.35
CA LYS A 196 10.39 0.16 -11.44
C LYS A 196 11.71 0.87 -11.12
N SER A 197 11.75 1.70 -10.08
CA SER A 197 12.92 2.48 -9.71
C SER A 197 13.00 2.64 -8.19
N ILE A 198 14.18 2.42 -7.65
CA ILE A 198 14.51 2.65 -6.23
C ILE A 198 14.25 4.11 -5.83
N LYS A 199 14.45 5.07 -6.74
CA LYS A 199 14.13 6.50 -6.50
C LYS A 199 12.68 6.69 -6.07
N THR A 200 11.73 5.93 -6.68
CA THR A 200 10.32 5.95 -6.27
C THR A 200 10.17 5.52 -4.81
N THR A 201 10.90 4.49 -4.39
CA THR A 201 10.87 4.00 -3.01
C THR A 201 11.50 5.00 -2.04
N GLN A 202 12.59 5.65 -2.42
CA GLN A 202 13.25 6.69 -1.61
C GLN A 202 12.32 7.89 -1.34
N ILE A 203 11.63 8.37 -2.37
CA ILE A 203 10.63 9.45 -2.23
C ILE A 203 9.45 8.99 -1.36
N TYR A 204 9.10 7.72 -1.47
CA TYR A 204 7.99 7.10 -0.77
C TYR A 204 8.25 6.95 0.74
N LEU A 205 9.49 6.69 1.14
CA LEU A 205 9.83 6.40 2.52
C LEU A 205 10.08 7.68 3.34
N LYS A 206 9.59 7.67 4.58
CA LYS A 206 9.91 8.70 5.57
C LYS A 206 11.43 8.72 5.85
N GLY A 207 12.01 9.90 5.97
CA GLY A 207 13.39 10.07 6.44
C GLY A 207 13.56 9.51 7.86
N PHE A 208 14.78 9.19 8.25
CA PHE A 208 15.09 8.83 9.63
C PHE A 208 15.03 10.08 10.53
N GLU A 209 14.45 9.94 11.70
CA GLU A 209 14.43 10.99 12.72
C GLU A 209 15.82 11.12 13.40
N LEU A 210 16.06 12.25 14.05
CA LEU A 210 17.34 12.50 14.71
C LEU A 210 17.68 11.42 15.75
N LYS A 211 16.69 11.01 16.54
CA LYS A 211 16.85 9.95 17.56
C LYS A 211 17.33 8.64 16.98
N GLU A 212 16.77 8.23 15.84
CA GLU A 212 17.14 6.99 15.14
C GLU A 212 18.57 7.05 14.61
N ARG A 213 18.96 8.20 14.01
CA ARG A 213 20.33 8.42 13.55
C ARG A 213 21.33 8.42 14.70
N THR A 214 20.96 9.01 15.85
CA THR A 214 21.78 9.01 17.05
C THR A 214 21.97 7.60 17.59
N GLU A 215 20.92 6.76 17.58
CA GLU A 215 21.00 5.38 18.04
C GLU A 215 21.91 4.52 17.16
N VAL A 216 21.81 4.68 15.85
CA VAL A 216 22.73 4.01 14.90
C VAL A 216 24.18 4.43 15.18
N ASN A 217 24.42 5.72 15.36
CA ASN A 217 25.78 6.22 15.68
C ASN A 217 26.31 5.66 17.01
N ARG A 218 25.45 5.56 18.04
CA ARG A 218 25.80 4.95 19.33
C ARG A 218 26.21 3.48 19.17
N LYS A 219 25.44 2.71 18.40
CA LYS A 219 25.76 1.30 18.11
C LYS A 219 27.07 1.15 17.36
N ASN A 220 27.31 2.01 16.35
CA ASN A 220 28.56 2.00 15.61
C ASN A 220 29.77 2.32 16.52
N LEU A 221 29.65 3.34 17.37
CA LEU A 221 30.69 3.68 18.34
C LEU A 221 30.92 2.54 19.33
N HIS A 222 29.89 1.88 19.80
CA HIS A 222 30.01 0.73 20.70
C HIS A 222 30.74 -0.43 20.00
N TYR A 223 30.31 -0.77 18.76
CA TYR A 223 30.93 -1.83 17.96
C TYR A 223 32.42 -1.59 17.77
N VAL A 224 32.83 -0.38 17.33
CA VAL A 224 34.23 -0.04 17.11
C VAL A 224 35.04 -0.13 18.41
N LYS A 225 34.47 0.25 19.57
CA LYS A 225 35.13 0.16 20.86
C LYS A 225 35.29 -1.28 21.39
N THR A 226 34.38 -2.16 21.02
CA THR A 226 34.32 -3.54 21.56
C THR A 226 34.79 -4.60 20.58
N CYS A 227 35.00 -4.22 19.29
CA CYS A 227 35.47 -5.17 18.29
C CYS A 227 36.92 -5.63 18.61
N PRO A 228 37.19 -6.93 18.68
CA PRO A 228 38.55 -7.44 18.85
C PRO A 228 39.41 -7.03 17.65
N LEU A 229 40.60 -6.51 17.92
CA LEU A 229 41.61 -6.21 16.90
C LEU A 229 41.94 -7.49 16.11
N GLY A 230 41.47 -7.58 14.86
CA GLY A 230 41.77 -8.72 13.97
C GLY A 230 40.60 -9.32 13.18
N ARG A 231 39.40 -8.72 13.20
CA ARG A 231 38.29 -9.12 12.32
C ARG A 231 37.75 -7.90 11.54
N ILE A 232 38.36 -7.63 10.44
CA ILE A 232 37.75 -6.89 9.29
C ILE A 232 37.72 -7.85 8.12
#